data_19deaae089b6f4f00775f9795da32c60
#
_entry.id   19deaae089b6f4f00775f9795da32c60
#
_cell.length_a   1.000
_cell.length_b   1.000
_cell.length_c   1.000
_cell.angle_alpha   90.00
_cell.angle_beta   90.00
_cell.angle_gamma   90.00
#
_symmetry.space_group_name_H-M   'P 1'
#
loop_
_entity.id
_entity.type
_entity.pdbx_description
1 polymer ?
#
loop_
_entity_poly.entity_id
_entity_poly.type
_entity_poly.pdbx_seq_one_letter_code
_entity_poly.pdbx_strand_id
1 'polypeptide(L)'
;MAATPQYGWQHRYQCFNVCGCLIITLTTALSRAIACPVIEEVNDKTFQYKFVTRDLEGVFYWNLDFGWREVKREDWGPYETPAMAGVLFSIRKDWFEELGYYDDGMEIWGGEQLELSFKVWMCGGTVEIVPCSRVGHIFRSFSPYKWRTDLQIPEYNYKRVAEVWMDEYKTLYFDRLGVTGQEEGVNVGHYGDVAHRIKLRESLSCQPFHWYIQEKVPSLGENFIIGSGEIRNYHHQFCLDQQDSETNEGLPVLVFDCTGQKGNQYWYYRSDGRISRDILCMGARRQGSENENQVELTSCETEDIWNYDPRLALLEHLPTGQCLRVTR
;
A
#
# COMPACT_ATOMS: atom_id res chain seq x y z
N MET A 1 -23.32 -35.88 36.57
CA MET A 1 -23.22 -34.51 36.00
C MET A 1 -21.78 -34.36 35.53
N ALA A 2 -21.57 -34.57 34.27
CA ALA A 2 -20.22 -34.47 33.65
C ALA A 2 -20.04 -33.03 33.16
N ALA A 3 -19.01 -32.34 33.68
CA ALA A 3 -18.63 -31.00 33.24
C ALA A 3 -18.01 -31.09 31.85
N THR A 4 -18.63 -30.47 30.88
CA THR A 4 -18.05 -30.24 29.57
C THR A 4 -16.88 -29.25 29.70
N PRO A 5 -15.69 -29.56 29.20
CA PRO A 5 -14.59 -28.60 29.16
C PRO A 5 -14.92 -27.47 28.19
N GLN A 6 -15.02 -26.26 28.68
CA GLN A 6 -14.95 -25.06 27.84
C GLN A 6 -13.51 -24.93 27.32
N TYR A 7 -13.23 -25.52 26.18
CA TYR A 7 -12.02 -25.17 25.43
C TYR A 7 -12.30 -23.92 24.63
N GLY A 8 -11.84 -22.78 25.16
CA GLY A 8 -11.84 -21.53 24.42
C GLY A 8 -10.96 -21.63 23.16
N TRP A 9 -11.24 -20.82 22.19
CA TRP A 9 -10.52 -20.70 20.91
C TRP A 9 -9.00 -20.53 21.07
N GLN A 10 -8.50 -20.08 22.21
CA GLN A 10 -7.07 -19.92 22.53
C GLN A 10 -6.25 -21.19 22.40
N HIS A 11 -6.83 -22.38 22.55
CA HIS A 11 -6.09 -23.65 22.41
C HIS A 11 -5.97 -24.13 20.96
N ARG A 12 -6.69 -23.56 20.00
CA ARG A 12 -6.58 -23.96 18.58
C ARG A 12 -5.36 -23.36 17.88
N TYR A 13 -4.72 -22.36 18.46
CA TYR A 13 -3.58 -21.65 17.87
C TYR A 13 -2.24 -22.00 18.52
N GLN A 14 -2.17 -23.02 19.36
CA GLN A 14 -0.89 -23.51 19.82
C GLN A 14 -0.19 -24.25 18.67
N CYS A 15 0.83 -23.58 18.12
CA CYS A 15 1.63 -24.03 16.98
C CYS A 15 2.49 -25.24 17.32
N PHE A 16 1.91 -26.42 17.38
CA PHE A 16 2.65 -27.67 17.35
C PHE A 16 2.42 -28.38 16.01
N ASN A 17 3.37 -28.23 15.10
CA ASN A 17 3.53 -29.00 13.85
C ASN A 17 2.35 -29.04 12.86
N VAL A 18 1.44 -28.04 12.85
CA VAL A 18 0.19 -28.10 12.08
C VAL A 18 -0.08 -26.83 11.26
N CYS A 19 0.90 -25.94 11.10
CA CYS A 19 0.67 -24.64 10.46
C CYS A 19 0.20 -24.74 8.98
N GLY A 20 0.68 -25.73 8.24
CA GLY A 20 0.14 -26.02 6.90
C GLY A 20 -1.34 -26.43 6.91
N CYS A 21 -1.77 -27.15 7.95
CA CYS A 21 -3.18 -27.52 8.12
C CYS A 21 -4.06 -26.33 8.50
N LEU A 22 -3.52 -25.29 9.16
CA LEU A 22 -4.32 -24.15 9.62
C LEU A 22 -4.72 -23.23 8.46
N ILE A 23 -3.82 -22.98 7.51
CA ILE A 23 -4.14 -22.26 6.28
C ILE A 23 -5.24 -22.99 5.50
N ILE A 24 -5.11 -24.31 5.34
CA ILE A 24 -6.12 -25.13 4.67
C ILE A 24 -7.42 -25.13 5.46
N THR A 25 -7.38 -25.19 6.78
CA THR A 25 -8.58 -25.18 7.63
C THR A 25 -9.28 -23.82 7.58
N LEU A 26 -8.55 -22.71 7.56
CA LEU A 26 -9.15 -21.36 7.42
C LEU A 26 -9.82 -21.19 6.07
N THR A 27 -9.17 -21.56 4.97
CA THR A 27 -9.78 -21.46 3.63
C THR A 27 -10.94 -22.41 3.44
N THR A 28 -11.02 -23.52 4.20
CA THR A 28 -12.21 -24.41 4.20
C THR A 28 -13.32 -23.91 5.12
N ALA A 29 -12.99 -23.24 6.23
CA ALA A 29 -13.96 -22.68 7.17
C ALA A 29 -14.54 -21.36 6.68
N LEU A 30 -13.71 -20.51 6.07
CA LEU A 30 -14.08 -19.23 5.47
C LEU A 30 -14.13 -19.43 3.95
N SER A 31 -15.31 -19.66 3.41
CA SER A 31 -15.49 -20.03 2.00
C SER A 31 -14.98 -18.97 1.00
N ARG A 32 -14.78 -17.74 1.44
CA ARG A 32 -14.38 -16.57 0.63
C ARG A 32 -13.16 -15.84 1.17
N ALA A 33 -12.16 -16.57 1.68
CA ALA A 33 -10.95 -16.00 2.23
C ALA A 33 -9.71 -16.36 1.43
N ILE A 34 -8.75 -15.42 1.40
CA ILE A 34 -7.34 -15.68 1.12
C ILE A 34 -6.61 -15.76 2.45
N ALA A 35 -5.86 -16.84 2.67
CA ALA A 35 -5.00 -17.00 3.83
C ALA A 35 -3.52 -16.93 3.41
N CYS A 36 -2.79 -15.98 3.97
CA CYS A 36 -1.38 -15.71 3.70
C CYS A 36 -0.51 -16.13 4.87
N PRO A 37 0.67 -16.74 4.65
CA PRO A 37 1.65 -16.93 5.70
C PRO A 37 2.40 -15.63 6.01
N VAL A 38 3.05 -15.58 7.16
CA VAL A 38 4.11 -14.59 7.41
C VAL A 38 5.29 -14.92 6.51
N ILE A 39 5.74 -13.91 5.75
CA ILE A 39 6.91 -14.06 4.89
C ILE A 39 8.16 -13.70 5.68
N GLU A 40 9.08 -14.63 5.73
CA GLU A 40 10.35 -14.52 6.41
C GLU A 40 11.53 -14.48 5.43
N GLU A 41 12.68 -14.04 5.87
CA GLU A 41 13.85 -13.89 5.01
C GLU A 41 14.73 -15.15 5.06
N VAL A 42 15.15 -15.63 3.89
CA VAL A 42 16.24 -16.62 3.76
C VAL A 42 17.37 -15.95 2.99
N ASN A 43 18.55 -15.90 3.61
CA ASN A 43 19.72 -15.32 2.96
C ASN A 43 20.10 -16.14 1.70
N ASP A 44 20.30 -15.49 0.58
CA ASP A 44 20.54 -16.11 -0.73
C ASP A 44 21.89 -16.84 -0.84
N LYS A 45 22.86 -16.51 0.01
CA LYS A 45 24.22 -17.10 0.01
C LYS A 45 24.42 -18.15 1.08
N THR A 46 23.95 -17.86 2.31
CA THR A 46 24.19 -18.71 3.47
C THR A 46 23.02 -19.63 3.78
N PHE A 47 21.84 -19.39 3.17
CA PHE A 47 20.57 -20.03 3.48
C PHE A 47 20.16 -19.88 4.95
N GLN A 48 20.73 -18.91 5.64
CA GLN A 48 20.36 -18.60 7.01
C GLN A 48 18.93 -18.04 7.02
N TYR A 49 18.11 -18.60 7.87
CA TYR A 49 16.74 -18.18 8.10
C TYR A 49 16.69 -17.04 9.12
N LYS A 50 15.97 -15.97 8.81
CA LYS A 50 15.80 -14.80 9.66
C LYS A 50 14.32 -14.60 9.95
N PHE A 51 13.97 -14.70 11.23
CA PHE A 51 12.61 -14.55 11.70
C PHE A 51 12.17 -13.09 11.69
N VAL A 52 10.97 -12.85 11.17
CA VAL A 52 10.25 -11.59 11.35
C VAL A 52 9.59 -11.61 12.73
N THR A 53 9.94 -10.65 13.58
CA THR A 53 9.47 -10.57 14.96
C THR A 53 8.31 -9.60 15.16
N ARG A 54 7.96 -8.82 14.13
CA ARG A 54 6.88 -7.85 14.12
C ARG A 54 5.69 -8.37 13.34
N ASP A 55 4.49 -8.01 13.76
CA ASP A 55 3.30 -8.23 12.96
C ASP A 55 3.24 -7.16 11.87
N LEU A 56 3.14 -7.59 10.63
CA LEU A 56 3.14 -6.72 9.46
C LEU A 56 1.88 -6.98 8.64
N GLU A 57 1.24 -5.94 8.17
CA GLU A 57 0.20 -6.03 7.17
C GLU A 57 0.69 -5.49 5.82
N GLY A 58 0.16 -6.05 4.74
CA GLY A 58 0.44 -5.55 3.40
C GLY A 58 -0.44 -4.36 3.06
N VAL A 59 0.17 -3.32 2.54
CA VAL A 59 -0.49 -2.11 2.06
C VAL A 59 -0.05 -1.83 0.62
N PHE A 60 -0.67 -0.87 -0.02
CA PHE A 60 -0.23 -0.35 -1.30
C PHE A 60 -0.07 1.17 -1.25
N TYR A 61 0.66 1.70 -2.19
CA TYR A 61 0.85 3.13 -2.40
C TYR A 61 0.13 3.61 -3.66
N TRP A 62 -0.06 4.92 -3.81
CA TRP A 62 -0.77 5.44 -4.99
C TRP A 62 -0.03 5.24 -6.33
N ASN A 63 1.24 4.82 -6.30
CA ASN A 63 1.97 4.31 -7.48
C ASN A 63 1.75 2.80 -7.73
N LEU A 64 0.86 2.16 -6.94
CA LEU A 64 0.57 0.73 -6.96
C LEU A 64 1.76 -0.18 -6.62
N ASP A 65 2.78 0.36 -5.95
CA ASP A 65 3.77 -0.48 -5.29
C ASP A 65 3.19 -1.09 -4.02
N PHE A 66 3.63 -2.29 -3.71
CA PHE A 66 3.31 -2.98 -2.46
C PHE A 66 4.27 -2.56 -1.35
N GLY A 67 3.77 -2.43 -0.13
CA GLY A 67 4.56 -2.14 1.05
C GLY A 67 4.12 -2.93 2.28
N TRP A 68 4.94 -2.89 3.30
CA TRP A 68 4.62 -3.44 4.61
C TRP A 68 4.40 -2.32 5.63
N ARG A 69 3.39 -2.47 6.49
CA ARG A 69 3.14 -1.60 7.64
C ARG A 69 3.12 -2.43 8.91
N GLU A 70 3.78 -1.95 9.96
CA GLU A 70 3.74 -2.59 11.27
C GLU A 70 2.37 -2.37 11.92
N VAL A 71 1.82 -3.44 12.51
CA VAL A 71 0.58 -3.39 13.27
C VAL A 71 0.82 -3.86 14.69
N LYS A 72 0.21 -3.17 15.66
CA LYS A 72 0.26 -3.57 17.06
C LYS A 72 -0.93 -4.47 17.36
N ARG A 73 -0.67 -5.66 17.87
CA ARG A 73 -1.69 -6.66 18.17
C ARG A 73 -1.47 -7.27 19.55
N GLU A 74 -2.56 -7.63 20.18
CA GLU A 74 -2.57 -8.26 21.50
C GLU A 74 -2.84 -9.77 21.42
N ASP A 75 -3.33 -10.27 20.28
CA ASP A 75 -3.65 -11.67 20.05
C ASP A 75 -2.72 -12.33 19.02
N TRP A 76 -2.80 -13.64 18.91
CA TRP A 76 -2.02 -14.47 18.00
C TRP A 76 -2.87 -15.11 16.89
N GLY A 77 -4.12 -14.68 16.76
CA GLY A 77 -5.03 -15.18 15.74
C GLY A 77 -4.70 -14.65 14.34
N PRO A 78 -5.38 -15.17 13.30
CA PRO A 78 -5.35 -14.56 11.98
C PRO A 78 -5.85 -13.11 12.03
N TYR A 79 -5.33 -12.28 11.14
CA TYR A 79 -5.74 -10.88 11.05
C TYR A 79 -5.83 -10.41 9.60
N GLU A 80 -6.73 -9.50 9.38
CA GLU A 80 -6.96 -8.89 8.07
C GLU A 80 -5.73 -8.10 7.61
N THR A 81 -5.50 -8.10 6.31
CA THR A 81 -4.49 -7.29 5.64
C THR A 81 -5.10 -6.66 4.40
N PRO A 82 -4.91 -5.35 4.18
CA PRO A 82 -5.43 -4.68 2.98
C PRO A 82 -4.98 -5.35 1.68
N ALA A 83 -3.71 -5.67 1.57
CA ALA A 83 -3.14 -6.31 0.40
C ALA A 83 -2.27 -7.51 0.78
N MET A 84 -2.23 -8.52 -0.08
CA MET A 84 -1.31 -9.65 0.08
C MET A 84 0.01 -9.41 -0.65
N ALA A 85 1.09 -10.01 -0.16
CA ALA A 85 2.41 -9.90 -0.80
C ALA A 85 2.55 -10.67 -2.13
N GLY A 86 1.57 -11.51 -2.49
CA GLY A 86 1.55 -12.23 -3.76
C GLY A 86 2.49 -13.45 -3.86
N VAL A 87 3.33 -13.67 -2.85
CA VAL A 87 4.36 -14.73 -2.90
C VAL A 87 3.75 -16.11 -2.64
N LEU A 88 2.96 -16.21 -1.58
CA LEU A 88 2.36 -17.47 -1.11
C LEU A 88 1.02 -17.17 -0.45
N PHE A 89 0.01 -17.93 -0.83
CA PHE A 89 -1.32 -17.85 -0.23
C PHE A 89 -2.10 -19.13 -0.51
N SER A 90 -3.22 -19.28 0.18
CA SER A 90 -4.21 -20.31 -0.06
C SER A 90 -5.56 -19.66 -0.30
N ILE A 91 -6.28 -20.11 -1.31
CA ILE A 91 -7.64 -19.72 -1.65
C ILE A 91 -8.42 -20.97 -2.07
N ARG A 92 -9.71 -21.02 -1.83
CA ARG A 92 -10.53 -22.09 -2.37
C ARG A 92 -10.60 -22.00 -3.89
N LYS A 93 -10.46 -23.15 -4.54
CA LYS A 93 -10.47 -23.23 -6.00
C LYS A 93 -11.76 -22.68 -6.60
N ASP A 94 -12.91 -23.09 -6.06
CA ASP A 94 -14.23 -22.65 -6.53
C ASP A 94 -14.42 -21.11 -6.37
N TRP A 95 -13.92 -20.53 -5.29
CA TRP A 95 -13.94 -19.08 -5.09
C TRP A 95 -13.01 -18.35 -6.07
N PHE A 96 -11.80 -18.88 -6.29
CA PHE A 96 -10.88 -18.33 -7.28
C PHE A 96 -11.43 -18.40 -8.71
N GLU A 97 -12.18 -19.48 -9.02
CA GLU A 97 -12.90 -19.62 -10.30
C GLU A 97 -14.04 -18.62 -10.41
N GLU A 98 -14.86 -18.45 -9.34
CA GLU A 98 -15.95 -17.46 -9.28
C GLU A 98 -15.41 -16.03 -9.49
N LEU A 99 -14.26 -15.71 -8.91
CA LEU A 99 -13.57 -14.42 -9.10
C LEU A 99 -12.94 -14.25 -10.50
N GLY A 100 -13.02 -15.25 -11.37
CA GLY A 100 -12.50 -15.20 -12.75
C GLY A 100 -10.97 -15.18 -12.81
N TYR A 101 -10.31 -15.87 -11.90
CA TYR A 101 -8.84 -16.02 -11.85
C TYR A 101 -8.08 -14.68 -11.80
N TYR A 102 -6.82 -14.68 -12.15
CA TYR A 102 -6.05 -13.46 -12.42
C TYR A 102 -6.48 -12.80 -13.73
N ASP A 103 -6.12 -11.54 -13.89
CA ASP A 103 -6.25 -10.85 -15.16
C ASP A 103 -5.26 -11.43 -16.17
N ASP A 104 -5.80 -12.13 -17.18
CA ASP A 104 -5.05 -12.82 -18.24
C ASP A 104 -4.36 -11.86 -19.23
N GLY A 105 -4.67 -10.59 -19.16
CA GLY A 105 -3.98 -9.54 -19.91
C GLY A 105 -2.73 -9.00 -19.25
N MET A 106 -2.42 -9.41 -18.00
CA MET A 106 -1.19 -9.01 -17.31
C MET A 106 0.02 -9.77 -17.87
N GLU A 107 1.17 -9.11 -17.83
CA GLU A 107 2.43 -9.60 -18.35
C GLU A 107 3.41 -9.92 -17.21
N ILE A 108 4.12 -10.99 -17.30
CA ILE A 108 5.28 -11.47 -16.54
C ILE A 108 5.20 -11.29 -15.01
N TRP A 109 5.13 -10.04 -14.48
CA TRP A 109 5.23 -9.76 -13.05
C TRP A 109 4.76 -8.34 -12.71
N GLY A 110 4.14 -8.21 -11.52
CA GLY A 110 3.74 -6.94 -10.90
C GLY A 110 2.26 -6.62 -11.09
N GLY A 111 1.61 -6.21 -10.00
CA GLY A 111 0.21 -5.80 -9.96
C GLY A 111 -0.78 -6.94 -9.69
N GLU A 112 -0.43 -8.19 -9.93
CA GLU A 112 -1.31 -9.35 -9.74
C GLU A 112 -1.77 -9.53 -8.29
N GLN A 113 -0.90 -9.23 -7.33
CA GLN A 113 -1.23 -9.29 -5.91
C GLN A 113 -2.22 -8.21 -5.49
N LEU A 114 -2.13 -7.03 -6.08
CA LEU A 114 -3.08 -5.94 -5.81
C LEU A 114 -4.40 -6.20 -6.52
N GLU A 115 -4.36 -6.65 -7.78
CA GLU A 115 -5.54 -7.06 -8.54
C GLU A 115 -6.38 -8.07 -7.75
N LEU A 116 -5.75 -9.12 -7.24
CA LEU A 116 -6.46 -10.15 -6.48
C LEU A 116 -6.90 -9.65 -5.10
N SER A 117 -6.10 -8.83 -4.42
CA SER A 117 -6.48 -8.26 -3.13
C SER A 117 -7.71 -7.36 -3.24
N PHE A 118 -7.72 -6.42 -4.19
CA PHE A 118 -8.85 -5.53 -4.43
C PHE A 118 -10.10 -6.33 -4.80
N LYS A 119 -9.95 -7.27 -5.70
CA LYS A 119 -11.03 -8.14 -6.15
C LYS A 119 -11.65 -8.92 -5.01
N VAL A 120 -10.84 -9.58 -4.19
CA VAL A 120 -11.33 -10.37 -3.05
C VAL A 120 -12.08 -9.49 -2.05
N TRP A 121 -11.50 -8.38 -1.64
CA TRP A 121 -12.14 -7.47 -0.69
C TRP A 121 -13.44 -6.88 -1.25
N MET A 122 -13.38 -6.31 -2.43
CA MET A 122 -14.53 -5.63 -3.04
C MET A 122 -15.66 -6.59 -3.39
N CYS A 123 -15.35 -7.84 -3.69
CA CYS A 123 -16.37 -8.84 -4.07
C CYS A 123 -16.82 -9.74 -2.89
N GLY A 124 -16.61 -9.28 -1.64
CA GLY A 124 -17.21 -9.87 -0.43
C GLY A 124 -16.41 -11.02 0.18
N GLY A 125 -15.09 -11.04 -0.03
CA GLY A 125 -14.15 -11.93 0.64
C GLY A 125 -13.30 -11.22 1.69
N THR A 126 -12.31 -11.94 2.23
CA THR A 126 -11.30 -11.45 3.18
C THR A 126 -9.89 -11.84 2.76
N VAL A 127 -8.92 -11.02 3.12
CA VAL A 127 -7.48 -11.36 2.98
C VAL A 127 -6.87 -11.33 4.37
N GLU A 128 -6.32 -12.46 4.80
CA GLU A 128 -5.87 -12.63 6.17
C GLU A 128 -4.42 -13.15 6.24
N ILE A 129 -3.66 -12.63 7.18
CA ILE A 129 -2.35 -13.18 7.56
C ILE A 129 -2.54 -14.16 8.70
N VAL A 130 -1.92 -15.34 8.57
CA VAL A 130 -1.96 -16.44 9.55
C VAL A 130 -0.62 -16.52 10.27
N PRO A 131 -0.47 -15.91 11.47
CA PRO A 131 0.84 -15.74 12.14
C PRO A 131 1.58 -17.03 12.43
N CYS A 132 0.87 -18.12 12.64
CA CYS A 132 1.48 -19.44 12.88
C CYS A 132 1.96 -20.13 11.61
N SER A 133 1.58 -19.67 10.43
CA SER A 133 2.10 -20.12 9.14
C SER A 133 3.24 -19.22 8.71
N ARG A 134 4.44 -19.76 8.60
CA ARG A 134 5.65 -18.99 8.32
C ARG A 134 6.43 -19.63 7.19
N VAL A 135 6.80 -18.84 6.19
CA VAL A 135 7.49 -19.33 5.01
C VAL A 135 8.68 -18.43 4.69
N GLY A 136 9.85 -19.04 4.54
CA GLY A 136 11.07 -18.34 4.16
C GLY A 136 11.09 -18.04 2.66
N HIS A 137 11.37 -16.78 2.32
CA HIS A 137 11.54 -16.31 0.97
C HIS A 137 12.98 -15.84 0.75
N ILE A 138 13.58 -16.23 -0.38
CA ILE A 138 14.91 -15.75 -0.80
C ILE A 138 14.69 -14.48 -1.60
N PHE A 139 14.95 -13.34 -0.97
CA PHE A 139 14.94 -12.05 -1.66
C PHE A 139 16.21 -11.91 -2.50
N ARG A 140 16.02 -11.54 -3.77
CA ARG A 140 17.11 -11.43 -4.74
C ARG A 140 17.28 -9.98 -5.16
N SER A 141 18.52 -9.56 -5.36
CA SER A 141 18.84 -8.23 -5.89
C SER A 141 18.69 -8.13 -7.41
N PHE A 142 18.32 -9.20 -8.09
CA PHE A 142 18.14 -9.24 -9.54
C PHE A 142 16.85 -9.98 -9.92
N SER A 143 16.23 -9.59 -11.02
CA SER A 143 15.08 -10.30 -11.58
C SER A 143 15.55 -11.47 -12.45
N PRO A 144 15.04 -12.71 -12.25
CA PRO A 144 15.34 -13.84 -13.11
C PRO A 144 14.54 -13.83 -14.41
N TYR A 145 13.59 -12.93 -14.54
CA TYR A 145 12.70 -12.85 -15.69
C TYR A 145 13.38 -12.21 -16.88
N LYS A 146 13.02 -12.66 -18.07
CA LYS A 146 13.35 -11.97 -19.32
C LYS A 146 12.29 -10.92 -19.58
N TRP A 147 12.64 -9.68 -19.24
CA TRP A 147 11.76 -8.55 -19.49
C TRP A 147 11.62 -8.27 -20.99
N ARG A 148 10.43 -7.87 -21.40
CA ARG A 148 10.22 -7.30 -22.74
C ARG A 148 10.85 -5.91 -22.79
N THR A 149 11.51 -5.59 -23.88
CA THR A 149 12.17 -4.30 -24.09
C THR A 149 11.23 -3.24 -24.68
N ASP A 150 10.10 -3.68 -25.19
CA ASP A 150 9.08 -2.85 -25.84
C ASP A 150 7.96 -2.42 -24.88
N LEU A 151 7.99 -2.87 -23.61
CA LEU A 151 6.93 -2.64 -22.64
C LEU A 151 7.50 -2.42 -21.24
N GLN A 152 7.04 -1.37 -20.57
CA GLN A 152 7.26 -1.14 -19.14
C GLN A 152 6.28 -2.03 -18.36
N ILE A 153 6.67 -3.29 -18.09
CA ILE A 153 5.74 -4.34 -17.65
C ILE A 153 5.05 -4.02 -16.33
N PRO A 154 5.71 -3.64 -15.22
CA PRO A 154 4.99 -3.32 -13.99
C PRO A 154 3.97 -2.19 -14.20
N GLU A 155 4.38 -1.13 -14.90
CA GLU A 155 3.50 0.01 -15.19
C GLU A 155 2.32 -0.38 -16.08
N TYR A 156 2.54 -1.25 -17.07
CA TYR A 156 1.48 -1.81 -17.91
C TYR A 156 0.43 -2.54 -17.07
N ASN A 157 0.87 -3.42 -16.17
CA ASN A 157 0.00 -4.18 -15.29
C ASN A 157 -0.73 -3.27 -14.29
N TYR A 158 -0.03 -2.30 -13.70
CA TYR A 158 -0.62 -1.34 -12.77
C TYR A 158 -1.71 -0.48 -13.41
N LYS A 159 -1.54 -0.06 -14.67
CA LYS A 159 -2.59 0.63 -15.43
C LYS A 159 -3.84 -0.23 -15.58
N ARG A 160 -3.69 -1.54 -15.81
CA ARG A 160 -4.82 -2.46 -15.86
C ARG A 160 -5.54 -2.56 -14.51
N VAL A 161 -4.78 -2.69 -13.41
CA VAL A 161 -5.35 -2.67 -12.05
C VAL A 161 -6.12 -1.38 -11.81
N ALA A 162 -5.52 -0.24 -12.11
CA ALA A 162 -6.14 1.06 -11.92
C ALA A 162 -7.45 1.20 -12.72
N GLU A 163 -7.43 0.85 -14.00
CA GLU A 163 -8.60 0.97 -14.88
C GLU A 163 -9.77 0.06 -14.49
N VAL A 164 -9.46 -1.15 -14.00
CA VAL A 164 -10.50 -2.13 -13.67
C VAL A 164 -11.04 -1.92 -12.26
N TRP A 165 -10.18 -1.59 -11.28
CA TRP A 165 -10.55 -1.72 -9.86
C TRP A 165 -10.64 -0.40 -9.11
N MET A 166 -9.96 0.69 -9.53
CA MET A 166 -9.81 1.88 -8.70
C MET A 166 -10.86 2.96 -8.93
N ASP A 167 -11.82 2.77 -9.79
CA ASP A 167 -12.86 3.77 -10.11
C ASP A 167 -12.24 5.15 -10.40
N GLU A 168 -12.75 6.22 -9.81
CA GLU A 168 -12.21 7.59 -9.90
C GLU A 168 -10.81 7.73 -9.27
N TYR A 169 -10.45 6.87 -8.32
CA TYR A 169 -9.14 6.90 -7.65
C TYR A 169 -7.96 6.58 -8.59
N LYS A 170 -8.22 6.00 -9.74
CA LYS A 170 -7.19 5.80 -10.76
C LYS A 170 -6.50 7.10 -11.17
N THR A 171 -7.16 8.25 -10.99
CA THR A 171 -6.56 9.57 -11.26
C THR A 171 -5.34 9.83 -10.37
N LEU A 172 -5.36 9.39 -9.10
CA LEU A 172 -4.22 9.55 -8.19
C LEU A 172 -3.00 8.74 -8.67
N TYR A 173 -3.23 7.56 -9.22
CA TYR A 173 -2.17 6.76 -9.85
C TYR A 173 -1.62 7.44 -11.11
N PHE A 174 -2.48 7.85 -12.03
CA PHE A 174 -2.06 8.49 -13.29
C PHE A 174 -1.39 9.84 -13.06
N ASP A 175 -1.89 10.62 -12.12
CA ASP A 175 -1.29 11.91 -11.75
C ASP A 175 0.13 11.72 -11.21
N ARG A 176 0.34 10.68 -10.42
CA ARG A 176 1.67 10.36 -9.88
C ARG A 176 2.67 9.90 -10.93
N LEU A 177 2.21 9.23 -11.99
CA LEU A 177 3.03 8.90 -13.16
C LEU A 177 3.39 10.11 -14.02
N GLY A 178 2.89 11.30 -13.71
CA GLY A 178 3.09 12.50 -14.53
C GLY A 178 2.19 12.55 -15.77
N VAL A 179 1.25 11.62 -15.89
CA VAL A 179 0.21 11.63 -16.93
C VAL A 179 -0.91 12.50 -16.41
N THR A 180 -0.72 13.82 -16.49
CA THR A 180 -1.69 14.80 -16.00
C THR A 180 -2.87 14.93 -16.95
N GLY A 181 -4.05 14.89 -16.35
CA GLY A 181 -5.31 15.27 -16.96
C GLY A 181 -5.88 14.17 -17.83
N GLN A 182 -6.94 13.52 -17.37
CA GLN A 182 -7.90 12.90 -18.25
C GLN A 182 -8.72 14.02 -18.96
N GLU A 183 -8.05 14.89 -19.69
CA GLU A 183 -8.70 15.46 -20.86
C GLU A 183 -8.94 14.29 -21.82
N GLU A 184 -10.14 14.13 -22.34
CA GLU A 184 -10.46 13.12 -23.33
C GLU A 184 -9.37 13.14 -24.42
N GLY A 185 -8.52 12.06 -24.45
CA GLY A 185 -7.44 11.94 -25.42
C GLY A 185 -6.01 11.91 -24.87
N VAL A 186 -5.78 12.02 -23.56
CA VAL A 186 -4.44 11.82 -23.00
C VAL A 186 -4.05 10.36 -23.15
N ASN A 187 -3.00 10.11 -23.91
CA ASN A 187 -2.46 8.77 -24.10
C ASN A 187 -1.76 8.30 -22.81
N VAL A 188 -2.53 7.66 -21.92
CA VAL A 188 -2.00 7.02 -20.69
C VAL A 188 -1.04 5.85 -20.98
N GLY A 189 -0.67 5.68 -22.24
CA GLY A 189 0.11 4.55 -22.73
C GLY A 189 -0.76 3.30 -22.93
N HIS A 190 -0.16 2.31 -23.58
CA HIS A 190 -0.86 1.08 -23.90
C HIS A 190 -0.94 0.15 -22.67
N TYR A 191 -2.13 -0.36 -22.33
CA TYR A 191 -2.36 -1.38 -21.29
C TYR A 191 -3.31 -2.50 -21.77
N GLY A 192 -3.55 -2.59 -23.07
CA GLY A 192 -4.41 -3.58 -23.68
C GLY A 192 -5.90 -3.39 -23.41
N ASP A 193 -6.70 -4.33 -23.86
CA ASP A 193 -8.15 -4.34 -23.60
C ASP A 193 -8.46 -4.86 -22.19
N VAL A 194 -9.24 -4.11 -21.43
CA VAL A 194 -9.72 -4.45 -20.08
C VAL A 194 -11.23 -4.63 -20.01
N ALA A 195 -11.95 -4.50 -21.12
CA ALA A 195 -13.41 -4.50 -21.14
C ALA A 195 -14.02 -5.80 -20.56
N HIS A 196 -13.39 -6.94 -20.79
CA HIS A 196 -13.84 -8.22 -20.23
C HIS A 196 -13.66 -8.29 -18.71
N ARG A 197 -12.63 -7.63 -18.14
CA ARG A 197 -12.40 -7.56 -16.69
C ARG A 197 -13.38 -6.61 -16.02
N ILE A 198 -13.71 -5.49 -16.65
CA ILE A 198 -14.75 -4.57 -16.17
C ILE A 198 -16.11 -5.29 -16.13
N LYS A 199 -16.47 -6.01 -17.20
CA LYS A 199 -17.70 -6.82 -17.21
C LYS A 199 -17.72 -7.90 -16.13
N LEU A 200 -16.59 -8.55 -15.88
CA LEU A 200 -16.46 -9.52 -14.78
C LEU A 200 -16.75 -8.85 -13.43
N ARG A 201 -16.11 -7.72 -13.14
CA ARG A 201 -16.35 -6.94 -11.91
C ARG A 201 -17.82 -6.57 -11.74
N GLU A 202 -18.46 -6.08 -12.80
CA GLU A 202 -19.90 -5.77 -12.82
C GLU A 202 -20.76 -7.00 -12.51
N SER A 203 -20.44 -8.16 -13.13
CA SER A 203 -21.18 -9.40 -12.92
C SER A 203 -21.07 -9.94 -11.49
N LEU A 204 -19.96 -9.69 -10.81
CA LEU A 204 -19.72 -10.07 -9.43
C LEU A 204 -20.40 -9.12 -8.41
N SER A 205 -20.98 -8.01 -8.88
CA SER A 205 -21.61 -6.99 -8.03
C SER A 205 -20.70 -6.51 -6.89
N CYS A 206 -19.43 -6.27 -7.19
CA CYS A 206 -18.43 -5.88 -6.22
C CYS A 206 -18.71 -4.47 -5.65
N GLN A 207 -18.28 -4.23 -4.43
CA GLN A 207 -18.28 -2.90 -3.79
C GLN A 207 -17.40 -1.93 -4.60
N PRO A 208 -17.67 -0.61 -4.53
CA PRO A 208 -16.81 0.39 -5.14
C PRO A 208 -15.46 0.47 -4.42
N PHE A 209 -14.43 0.94 -5.11
CA PHE A 209 -13.10 1.10 -4.55
C PHE A 209 -13.07 2.09 -3.36
N HIS A 210 -13.96 3.09 -3.39
CA HIS A 210 -14.18 3.98 -2.25
C HIS A 210 -14.46 3.23 -0.93
N TRP A 211 -15.34 2.21 -0.97
CA TRP A 211 -15.60 1.35 0.18
C TRP A 211 -14.33 0.65 0.66
N TYR A 212 -13.54 0.09 -0.26
CA TYR A 212 -12.28 -0.57 0.08
C TYR A 212 -11.29 0.37 0.78
N ILE A 213 -11.14 1.59 0.28
CA ILE A 213 -10.27 2.60 0.89
C ILE A 213 -10.76 2.95 2.30
N GLN A 214 -12.06 3.20 2.47
CA GLN A 214 -12.60 3.57 3.78
C GLN A 214 -12.50 2.46 4.81
N GLU A 215 -12.79 1.22 4.42
CA GLU A 215 -12.88 0.10 5.37
C GLU A 215 -11.55 -0.61 5.60
N LYS A 216 -10.66 -0.65 4.61
CA LYS A 216 -9.44 -1.45 4.67
C LYS A 216 -8.14 -0.63 4.68
N VAL A 217 -8.15 0.57 4.13
CA VAL A 217 -6.96 1.44 4.07
C VAL A 217 -7.32 2.90 4.42
N PRO A 218 -7.94 3.17 5.57
CA PRO A 218 -8.41 4.53 5.90
C PRO A 218 -7.28 5.56 5.93
N SER A 219 -6.03 5.13 6.12
CA SER A 219 -4.85 6.01 6.05
C SER A 219 -4.60 6.58 4.65
N LEU A 220 -5.08 5.93 3.61
CA LEU A 220 -5.00 6.41 2.22
C LEU A 220 -6.27 7.16 1.76
N GLY A 221 -7.26 7.30 2.63
CA GLY A 221 -8.60 7.77 2.28
C GLY A 221 -8.62 9.10 1.51
N GLU A 222 -9.22 9.07 0.32
CA GLU A 222 -9.36 10.22 -0.58
C GLU A 222 -10.22 11.34 0.00
N ASN A 223 -11.24 11.03 0.79
CA ASN A 223 -12.11 12.03 1.41
C ASN A 223 -11.33 13.12 2.16
N PHE A 224 -10.03 12.88 2.35
CA PHE A 224 -9.12 13.80 3.02
C PHE A 224 -8.12 14.49 2.08
N ILE A 225 -8.03 14.09 0.81
CA ILE A 225 -7.12 14.73 -0.16
C ILE A 225 -7.85 15.93 -0.78
N ILE A 226 -7.41 17.14 -0.45
CA ILE A 226 -7.94 18.41 -0.98
C ILE A 226 -7.00 19.07 -1.99
N GLY A 227 -5.78 18.55 -2.12
CA GLY A 227 -4.79 18.99 -3.08
C GLY A 227 -3.67 17.98 -3.22
N SER A 228 -3.08 17.91 -4.39
CA SER A 228 -1.94 17.05 -4.65
C SER A 228 -0.98 17.70 -5.65
N GLY A 229 0.30 17.39 -5.54
CA GLY A 229 1.31 17.90 -6.45
C GLY A 229 2.65 18.16 -5.79
N GLU A 230 3.47 18.95 -6.46
CA GLU A 230 4.76 19.40 -5.96
C GLU A 230 4.60 20.59 -5.03
N ILE A 231 5.21 20.54 -3.87
CA ILE A 231 5.31 21.71 -2.96
C ILE A 231 6.57 22.49 -3.33
N ARG A 232 6.38 23.63 -4.01
CA ARG A 232 7.48 24.42 -4.57
C ARG A 232 7.81 25.63 -3.69
N ASN A 233 9.10 25.92 -3.56
CA ASN A 233 9.53 27.18 -3.00
C ASN A 233 9.24 28.32 -3.98
N TYR A 234 8.60 29.41 -3.51
CA TYR A 234 8.17 30.51 -4.35
C TYR A 234 9.31 31.25 -5.05
N HIS A 235 10.46 31.38 -4.39
CA HIS A 235 11.60 32.17 -4.89
C HIS A 235 12.67 31.34 -5.62
N HIS A 236 12.62 30.03 -5.48
CA HIS A 236 13.62 29.12 -6.02
C HIS A 236 12.93 27.95 -6.74
N GLN A 237 13.63 27.33 -7.66
CA GLN A 237 13.12 26.16 -8.39
C GLN A 237 13.27 24.86 -7.55
N PHE A 238 13.15 24.97 -6.21
CA PHE A 238 13.24 23.83 -5.30
C PHE A 238 11.87 23.32 -4.93
N CYS A 239 11.75 22.00 -4.93
CA CYS A 239 10.58 21.25 -4.48
C CYS A 239 10.93 20.41 -3.26
N LEU A 240 9.95 20.18 -2.37
CA LEU A 240 10.09 19.18 -1.34
C LEU A 240 10.25 17.80 -1.97
N ASP A 241 11.24 17.07 -1.50
CA ASP A 241 11.65 15.79 -2.07
C ASP A 241 11.91 14.77 -0.97
N GLN A 242 11.42 13.59 -1.18
CA GLN A 242 11.83 12.43 -0.41
C GLN A 242 12.83 11.64 -1.25
N GLN A 243 14.11 11.71 -0.91
CA GLN A 243 15.22 11.12 -1.67
C GLN A 243 15.09 9.63 -1.94
N ASP A 244 14.39 8.90 -1.10
CA ASP A 244 14.33 7.45 -1.17
C ASP A 244 12.92 6.96 -1.49
N SER A 245 12.84 5.91 -2.28
CA SER A 245 11.59 5.21 -2.56
C SER A 245 11.06 4.44 -1.33
N GLU A 246 11.88 4.28 -0.30
CA GLU A 246 11.50 3.61 0.93
C GLU A 246 10.73 4.56 1.86
N THR A 247 9.53 4.17 2.21
CA THR A 247 8.65 4.89 3.14
C THR A 247 8.95 4.50 4.57
N ASN A 248 10.11 4.93 5.09
CA ASN A 248 10.49 4.70 6.48
C ASN A 248 10.24 5.96 7.33
N GLU A 249 9.68 5.77 8.52
CA GLU A 249 9.57 6.83 9.51
C GLU A 249 10.96 7.35 9.91
N GLY A 250 11.05 8.66 10.16
CA GLY A 250 12.28 9.33 10.56
C GLY A 250 13.18 9.74 9.40
N LEU A 251 12.80 9.48 8.15
CA LEU A 251 13.53 9.98 7.00
C LEU A 251 13.33 11.49 6.83
N PRO A 252 14.40 12.27 6.65
CA PRO A 252 14.28 13.71 6.45
C PRO A 252 13.60 14.04 5.13
N VAL A 253 12.73 15.04 5.15
CA VAL A 253 12.22 15.67 3.94
C VAL A 253 13.24 16.72 3.49
N LEU A 254 13.74 16.57 2.28
CA LEU A 254 14.76 17.44 1.71
C LEU A 254 14.19 18.33 0.62
N VAL A 255 15.04 19.09 -0.03
CA VAL A 255 14.71 19.91 -1.18
C VAL A 255 15.65 19.61 -2.34
N PHE A 256 15.09 19.49 -3.53
CA PHE A 256 15.82 19.33 -4.79
C PHE A 256 15.25 20.23 -5.86
N ASP A 257 15.96 20.35 -6.98
CA ASP A 257 15.44 21.02 -8.15
C ASP A 257 14.10 20.40 -8.58
N CYS A 258 13.11 21.22 -8.85
CA CYS A 258 11.80 20.74 -9.28
C CYS A 258 11.92 20.05 -10.64
N THR A 259 11.61 18.77 -10.66
CA THR A 259 11.73 17.96 -11.88
C THR A 259 10.54 18.08 -12.81
N GLY A 260 9.37 18.45 -12.29
CA GLY A 260 8.10 18.37 -13.00
C GLY A 260 7.62 16.94 -13.29
N GLN A 261 8.40 15.94 -12.89
CA GLN A 261 8.10 14.52 -13.10
C GLN A 261 7.30 13.92 -11.94
N LYS A 262 6.94 14.73 -10.97
CA LYS A 262 6.22 14.36 -9.76
C LYS A 262 6.99 13.35 -8.89
N GLY A 263 7.01 12.08 -9.16
CA GLY A 263 7.84 11.07 -8.49
C GLY A 263 8.01 11.30 -6.97
N ASN A 264 9.25 11.47 -6.50
CA ASN A 264 9.61 11.75 -5.09
C ASN A 264 9.14 13.13 -4.60
N GLN A 265 8.71 14.01 -5.50
CA GLN A 265 8.26 15.37 -5.20
C GLN A 265 6.73 15.50 -5.16
N TYR A 266 5.99 14.39 -5.23
CA TYR A 266 4.53 14.38 -5.24
C TYR A 266 3.96 14.18 -3.84
N TRP A 267 3.19 15.16 -3.36
CA TRP A 267 2.60 15.23 -2.02
C TRP A 267 1.09 15.34 -2.09
N TYR A 268 0.42 14.89 -1.05
CA TYR A 268 -1.02 15.01 -0.85
C TYR A 268 -1.31 15.91 0.33
N TYR A 269 -2.08 16.98 0.11
CA TYR A 269 -2.60 17.84 1.17
C TYR A 269 -4.00 17.37 1.53
N ARG A 270 -4.20 17.04 2.79
CA ARG A 270 -5.43 16.42 3.29
C ARG A 270 -6.33 17.46 3.94
N SER A 271 -7.65 17.19 3.96
CA SER A 271 -8.64 18.07 4.60
C SER A 271 -8.45 18.23 6.11
N ASP A 272 -7.77 17.28 6.75
CA ASP A 272 -7.39 17.36 8.17
C ASP A 272 -6.12 18.20 8.40
N GLY A 273 -5.58 18.83 7.36
CA GLY A 273 -4.38 19.67 7.43
C GLY A 273 -3.07 18.89 7.38
N ARG A 274 -3.10 17.58 7.26
CA ARG A 274 -1.87 16.79 7.08
C ARG A 274 -1.35 16.88 5.66
N ILE A 275 -0.03 16.86 5.53
CA ILE A 275 0.64 16.67 4.25
C ILE A 275 1.22 15.26 4.27
N SER A 276 0.78 14.44 3.35
CA SER A 276 1.17 13.04 3.31
C SER A 276 1.86 12.65 2.00
N ARG A 277 2.63 11.62 2.11
CA ARG A 277 3.11 10.83 0.98
C ARG A 277 2.80 9.37 1.28
N ASP A 278 1.90 8.80 0.49
CA ASP A 278 1.41 7.46 0.71
C ASP A 278 0.87 7.27 2.15
N ILE A 279 1.45 6.35 2.92
CA ILE A 279 1.01 6.03 4.29
C ILE A 279 1.70 6.87 5.37
N LEU A 280 2.67 7.71 5.02
CA LEU A 280 3.39 8.57 5.96
C LEU A 280 3.02 10.04 5.76
N CYS A 281 3.13 10.79 6.85
CA CYS A 281 2.85 12.22 6.91
C CYS A 281 4.12 13.01 7.19
N MET A 282 4.11 14.26 6.74
CA MET A 282 5.17 15.23 6.99
C MET A 282 5.02 15.77 8.40
N GLY A 283 6.00 15.52 9.27
CA GLY A 283 6.05 15.99 10.64
C GLY A 283 7.25 16.89 10.89
N ALA A 284 7.23 17.58 12.04
CA ALA A 284 8.31 18.42 12.50
C ALA A 284 8.88 17.86 13.81
N ARG A 285 10.17 17.53 13.81
CA ARG A 285 10.87 16.95 14.97
C ARG A 285 12.03 17.83 15.40
N ARG A 286 12.14 18.00 16.70
CA ARG A 286 13.21 18.79 17.31
C ARG A 286 14.54 18.06 17.18
N GLN A 287 15.53 18.71 16.57
CA GLN A 287 16.92 18.22 16.56
C GLN A 287 17.81 19.04 17.51
N GLY A 288 18.43 18.33 18.47
CA GLY A 288 19.42 18.93 19.36
C GLY A 288 18.89 20.01 20.31
N SER A 289 19.77 20.99 20.64
CA SER A 289 19.48 22.08 21.57
C SER A 289 18.97 23.36 20.88
N GLU A 290 18.94 23.42 19.58
CA GLU A 290 18.45 24.55 18.81
C GLU A 290 16.91 24.58 18.73
N ASN A 291 16.35 25.79 18.67
CA ASN A 291 14.89 25.97 18.59
C ASN A 291 14.33 25.67 17.16
N GLU A 292 15.06 24.93 16.36
CA GLU A 292 14.69 24.58 15.00
C GLU A 292 14.24 23.13 14.93
N ASN A 293 13.14 22.90 14.23
CA ASN A 293 12.65 21.58 13.94
C ASN A 293 13.08 21.17 12.53
N GLN A 294 13.50 19.90 12.38
CA GLN A 294 13.68 19.31 11.07
C GLN A 294 12.36 18.67 10.61
N VAL A 295 12.11 18.77 9.33
CA VAL A 295 10.95 18.09 8.72
C VAL A 295 11.35 16.68 8.32
N GLU A 296 10.54 15.71 8.75
CA GLU A 296 10.74 14.29 8.46
C GLU A 296 9.42 13.59 8.17
N LEU A 297 9.49 12.37 7.66
CA LEU A 297 8.33 11.51 7.53
C LEU A 297 8.00 10.83 8.85
N THR A 298 6.72 10.87 9.21
CA THR A 298 6.20 10.28 10.45
C THR A 298 4.92 9.50 10.18
N SER A 299 4.46 8.73 11.17
CA SER A 299 3.11 8.18 11.13
C SER A 299 2.06 9.28 10.96
N CYS A 300 1.03 9.03 10.17
CA CYS A 300 -0.10 9.96 10.04
C CYS A 300 -1.02 9.97 11.28
N GLU A 301 -0.71 9.20 12.32
CA GLU A 301 -1.42 9.23 13.60
C GLU A 301 -0.95 10.33 14.54
N THR A 302 0.12 11.06 14.17
CA THR A 302 0.65 12.19 14.94
C THR A 302 -0.20 13.44 14.79
N GLU A 303 0.05 14.44 15.66
CA GLU A 303 -0.64 15.74 15.64
C GLU A 303 0.01 16.74 14.67
N ASP A 304 0.81 16.27 13.71
CA ASP A 304 1.51 17.12 12.74
C ASP A 304 0.52 17.66 11.71
N ILE A 305 0.04 18.87 11.93
CA ILE A 305 -0.94 19.59 11.09
C ILE A 305 -0.28 20.81 10.48
N TRP A 306 -0.48 21.00 9.20
CA TRP A 306 0.05 22.09 8.41
C TRP A 306 -1.06 22.98 7.90
N ASN A 307 -0.84 24.29 7.95
CA ASN A 307 -1.76 25.29 7.40
C ASN A 307 -1.07 26.04 6.27
N TYR A 308 -1.67 26.02 5.09
CA TYR A 308 -1.18 26.80 3.95
C TYR A 308 -1.93 28.12 3.86
N ASP A 309 -1.21 29.24 4.00
CA ASP A 309 -1.74 30.57 3.69
C ASP A 309 -1.38 30.97 2.23
N PRO A 310 -2.34 30.94 1.31
CA PRO A 310 -2.07 31.22 -0.09
C PRO A 310 -1.76 32.71 -0.37
N ARG A 311 -2.11 33.63 0.55
CA ARG A 311 -1.81 35.07 0.42
C ARG A 311 -0.37 35.38 0.75
N LEU A 312 0.18 34.68 1.72
CA LEU A 312 1.56 34.84 2.18
C LEU A 312 2.50 33.80 1.54
N ALA A 313 1.96 32.81 0.85
CA ALA A 313 2.69 31.63 0.36
C ALA A 313 3.49 30.93 1.46
N LEU A 314 2.92 30.83 2.65
CA LEU A 314 3.54 30.22 3.81
C LEU A 314 2.87 28.88 4.15
N LEU A 315 3.70 27.93 4.55
CA LEU A 315 3.25 26.65 5.08
C LEU A 315 3.68 26.60 6.55
N GLU A 316 2.71 26.71 7.46
CA GLU A 316 2.92 26.74 8.91
C GLU A 316 2.63 25.37 9.53
N HIS A 317 3.52 24.89 10.37
CA HIS A 317 3.29 23.72 11.22
C HIS A 317 2.57 24.18 12.49
N LEU A 318 1.28 23.91 12.60
CA LEU A 318 0.43 24.44 13.66
C LEU A 318 0.90 24.07 15.06
N PRO A 319 1.33 22.84 15.39
CA PRO A 319 1.76 22.50 16.73
C PRO A 319 2.99 23.29 17.23
N THR A 320 3.86 23.76 16.33
CA THR A 320 5.07 24.53 16.71
C THR A 320 4.96 26.02 16.41
N GLY A 321 4.00 26.44 15.59
CA GLY A 321 3.87 27.80 15.08
C GLY A 321 5.01 28.25 14.16
N GLN A 322 5.79 27.28 13.63
CA GLN A 322 6.92 27.57 12.75
C GLN A 322 6.54 27.38 11.29
N CYS A 323 7.04 28.28 10.43
CA CYS A 323 6.86 28.14 8.99
C CYS A 323 7.99 27.28 8.39
N LEU A 324 7.60 26.50 7.38
CA LEU A 324 8.57 25.74 6.59
C LEU A 324 9.51 26.69 5.86
N ARG A 325 10.80 26.45 6.00
CA ARG A 325 11.85 27.20 5.30
C ARG A 325 12.93 26.28 4.76
N VAL A 326 13.55 26.70 3.68
CA VAL A 326 14.74 26.04 3.14
C VAL A 326 15.96 26.61 3.83
N THR A 327 16.75 25.76 4.48
CA THR A 327 18.07 26.09 5.02
C THR A 327 19.14 25.52 4.12
N ARG A 328 20.26 26.26 3.97
CA ARG A 328 21.41 25.83 3.17
C ARG A 328 22.36 24.98 4.03
#